data_1c9c846b74c84ce4a38d13766feff24e
#
_entry.id   1c9c846b74c84ce4a38d13766feff24e
#
_cell.length_a   1.000
_cell.length_b   1.000
_cell.length_c   1.000
_cell.angle_alpha   90.00
_cell.angle_beta   90.00
_cell.angle_gamma   90.00
#
_symmetry.space_group_name_H-M   'P 1'
#
loop_
_entity.id
_entity.type
_entity.pdbx_description
1 polymer ?
#
loop_
_entity_poly.entity_id
_entity_poly.type
_entity_poly.pdbx_seq_one_letter_code
_entity_poly.pdbx_strand_id
1 'polypeptide(L)'
;MKIKSYAAMEAGQALELYEYDPGELSTEEVEVEVEYCGVCHSDLSMIDNEWGISSFPTIAGHEVIGRVSALGDAAQSKGLKVGQRVGIGWTAKSCQHCDACINGEQVNCEQGSTPTILNHGGFAEKLRADWQWVIPLPEKLDVASAGPLLCGGITVFKPLLMSNITATSRVGVIGIGGLGHIAIKILRAMGAEVVAFSSTPDKKQSILDMGADEVINSRDPEALKAQAGRFDLILSTVAVDLDWKPYFAALAPKGKFHTVGAVMKPFQVGAFDLIMGDKAITGSSTGSPGQLRSLLKLASRANIAPTVEFFPMSKINEALDHVRAGKANFRVVLKADF
;
A
#
# COMPACT_ATOMS: atom_id res chain seq x y z
N MET A 1 27.82 0.53 14.99
CA MET A 1 27.22 -0.84 15.05
C MET A 1 26.66 -1.13 13.68
N LYS A 2 27.07 -2.23 13.03
CA LYS A 2 26.56 -2.58 11.71
C LYS A 2 25.18 -3.22 11.79
N ILE A 3 24.35 -2.98 10.82
CA ILE A 3 23.02 -3.58 10.65
C ILE A 3 23.11 -4.65 9.56
N LYS A 4 22.61 -5.85 9.84
CA LYS A 4 22.49 -6.91 8.85
C LYS A 4 21.22 -6.71 8.01
N SER A 5 21.32 -7.02 6.74
CA SER A 5 20.23 -6.83 5.77
C SER A 5 20.38 -7.79 4.60
N TYR A 6 19.36 -7.81 3.74
CA TYR A 6 19.42 -8.40 2.41
C TYR A 6 19.35 -7.29 1.37
N ALA A 7 20.37 -7.19 0.51
CA ALA A 7 20.47 -6.15 -0.51
C ALA A 7 20.65 -6.72 -1.91
N ALA A 8 20.08 -6.05 -2.90
CA ALA A 8 20.44 -6.23 -4.29
C ALA A 8 21.71 -5.41 -4.56
N MET A 9 22.77 -6.06 -5.07
CA MET A 9 24.03 -5.38 -5.38
C MET A 9 23.97 -4.66 -6.72
N GLU A 10 23.15 -5.15 -7.64
CA GLU A 10 22.84 -4.56 -8.94
C GLU A 10 21.37 -4.81 -9.30
N ALA A 11 20.87 -4.11 -10.31
CA ALA A 11 19.50 -4.25 -10.77
C ALA A 11 19.15 -5.69 -11.19
N GLY A 12 18.04 -6.21 -10.66
CA GLY A 12 17.52 -7.54 -11.00
C GLY A 12 18.27 -8.73 -10.42
N GLN A 13 19.30 -8.50 -9.59
CA GLN A 13 20.02 -9.59 -8.93
C GLN A 13 19.26 -10.13 -7.70
N ALA A 14 19.54 -11.38 -7.35
CA ALA A 14 19.11 -11.96 -6.10
C ALA A 14 19.71 -11.17 -4.92
N LEU A 15 18.96 -11.09 -3.83
CA LEU A 15 19.42 -10.39 -2.63
C LEU A 15 20.48 -11.22 -1.90
N GLU A 16 21.53 -10.53 -1.45
CA GLU A 16 22.63 -11.12 -0.68
C GLU A 16 22.66 -10.54 0.73
N LEU A 17 23.23 -11.28 1.69
CA LEU A 17 23.51 -10.75 3.01
C LEU A 17 24.47 -9.57 2.90
N TYR A 18 24.06 -8.45 3.46
CA TYR A 18 24.79 -7.19 3.41
C TYR A 18 24.77 -6.51 4.75
N GLU A 19 25.92 -5.99 5.17
CA GLU A 19 26.05 -5.24 6.41
C GLU A 19 26.43 -3.80 6.10
N TYR A 20 25.72 -2.86 6.68
CA TYR A 20 26.03 -1.43 6.56
C TYR A 20 26.14 -0.75 7.92
N ASP A 21 26.90 0.34 7.97
CA ASP A 21 26.95 1.21 9.13
C ASP A 21 25.93 2.34 8.95
N PRO A 22 24.88 2.42 9.79
CA PRO A 22 23.88 3.47 9.70
C PRO A 22 24.37 4.83 10.21
N GLY A 23 25.60 4.92 10.73
CA GLY A 23 26.12 6.13 11.38
C GLY A 23 25.44 6.45 12.71
N GLU A 24 25.57 7.70 13.15
CA GLU A 24 24.88 8.20 14.34
C GLU A 24 23.38 8.38 14.04
N LEU A 25 22.55 8.21 15.07
CA LEU A 25 21.10 8.41 14.97
C LEU A 25 20.83 9.93 14.94
N SER A 26 20.17 10.41 13.87
CA SER A 26 19.80 11.81 13.78
C SER A 26 18.73 12.21 14.80
N THR A 27 18.64 13.46 15.14
CA THR A 27 17.76 13.96 16.22
C THR A 27 16.28 13.64 16.03
N GLU A 28 15.79 13.67 14.78
CA GLU A 28 14.40 13.39 14.42
C GLU A 28 14.15 11.90 14.12
N GLU A 29 15.21 11.08 14.01
CA GLU A 29 15.09 9.68 13.62
C GLU A 29 14.69 8.78 14.79
N VAL A 30 14.03 7.71 14.41
CA VAL A 30 13.68 6.57 15.26
C VAL A 30 14.26 5.32 14.62
N GLU A 31 15.03 4.55 15.39
CA GLU A 31 15.50 3.24 14.99
C GLU A 31 14.48 2.17 15.41
N VAL A 32 14.14 1.29 14.48
CA VAL A 32 13.14 0.25 14.66
C VAL A 32 13.76 -1.12 14.37
N GLU A 33 13.69 -2.02 15.33
CA GLU A 33 14.01 -3.44 15.16
C GLU A 33 12.84 -4.14 14.45
N VAL A 34 13.14 -4.81 13.33
CA VAL A 34 12.13 -5.40 12.45
C VAL A 34 11.65 -6.74 13.02
N GLU A 35 10.32 -6.89 13.17
CA GLU A 35 9.68 -8.17 13.50
C GLU A 35 9.13 -8.84 12.22
N TYR A 36 8.50 -8.03 11.34
CA TYR A 36 7.90 -8.47 10.07
C TYR A 36 8.08 -7.40 8.99
N CYS A 37 8.21 -7.83 7.75
CA CYS A 37 8.17 -6.94 6.59
C CYS A 37 7.36 -7.58 5.46
N GLY A 38 6.30 -6.89 4.99
CA GLY A 38 5.55 -7.32 3.82
C GLY A 38 6.36 -7.17 2.54
N VAL A 39 6.05 -7.99 1.55
CA VAL A 39 6.60 -7.91 0.19
C VAL A 39 5.55 -7.34 -0.75
N CYS A 40 5.88 -6.23 -1.39
CA CYS A 40 5.06 -5.56 -2.39
C CYS A 40 5.68 -5.67 -3.78
N HIS A 41 4.86 -5.51 -4.81
CA HIS A 41 5.37 -5.41 -6.19
C HIS A 41 6.32 -4.22 -6.36
N SER A 42 6.12 -3.15 -5.60
CA SER A 42 7.02 -1.99 -5.60
C SER A 42 8.42 -2.31 -5.09
N ASP A 43 8.58 -3.31 -4.19
CA ASP A 43 9.92 -3.77 -3.80
C ASP A 43 10.63 -4.42 -4.98
N LEU A 44 9.92 -5.24 -5.77
CA LEU A 44 10.44 -5.86 -7.00
C LEU A 44 10.82 -4.79 -8.01
N SER A 45 9.94 -3.82 -8.29
CA SER A 45 10.20 -2.71 -9.21
C SER A 45 11.44 -1.89 -8.82
N MET A 46 11.68 -1.71 -7.51
CA MET A 46 12.88 -1.03 -7.00
C MET A 46 14.13 -1.91 -7.11
N ILE A 47 14.04 -3.19 -6.78
CA ILE A 47 15.14 -4.16 -6.94
C ILE A 47 15.55 -4.27 -8.43
N ASP A 48 14.57 -4.30 -9.32
CA ASP A 48 14.78 -4.42 -10.77
C ASP A 48 15.07 -3.06 -11.44
N ASN A 49 15.01 -1.96 -10.68
CA ASN A 49 15.18 -0.57 -11.15
C ASN A 49 14.24 -0.20 -12.31
N GLU A 50 13.02 -0.75 -12.34
CA GLU A 50 12.03 -0.47 -13.38
C GLU A 50 11.66 1.02 -13.46
N TRP A 51 11.73 1.74 -12.33
CA TRP A 51 11.41 3.17 -12.24
C TRP A 51 12.62 4.09 -12.46
N GLY A 52 13.84 3.54 -12.59
CA GLY A 52 15.04 4.29 -12.85
C GLY A 52 15.51 5.20 -11.70
N ILE A 53 15.07 4.92 -10.46
CA ILE A 53 15.35 5.74 -9.28
C ILE A 53 16.11 4.99 -8.18
N SER A 54 16.39 3.71 -8.36
CA SER A 54 17.10 2.90 -7.38
C SER A 54 18.59 3.22 -7.34
N SER A 55 19.19 3.15 -6.17
CA SER A 55 20.63 3.18 -5.96
C SER A 55 21.09 1.85 -5.38
N PHE A 56 22.25 1.36 -5.79
CA PHE A 56 22.77 0.06 -5.36
C PHE A 56 24.01 0.22 -4.48
N PRO A 57 24.20 -0.61 -3.45
CA PRO A 57 23.30 -1.69 -3.00
C PRO A 57 21.96 -1.17 -2.54
N THR A 58 20.85 -1.85 -2.95
CA THR A 58 19.48 -1.51 -2.57
C THR A 58 18.96 -2.48 -1.53
N ILE A 59 18.56 -1.97 -0.36
CA ILE A 59 17.82 -2.71 0.68
C ILE A 59 16.35 -2.35 0.54
N ALA A 60 15.53 -3.27 0.01
CA ALA A 60 14.11 -3.04 -0.17
C ALA A 60 13.30 -3.34 1.12
N GLY A 61 11.97 -3.38 1.02
CA GLY A 61 11.07 -3.56 2.15
C GLY A 61 10.50 -2.24 2.68
N HIS A 62 9.19 -2.05 2.52
CA HIS A 62 8.50 -0.82 2.95
C HIS A 62 7.14 -1.10 3.60
N GLU A 63 6.95 -2.28 4.14
CA GLU A 63 5.75 -2.70 4.88
C GLU A 63 6.15 -3.25 6.24
N VAL A 64 6.85 -2.42 7.02
CA VAL A 64 7.58 -2.84 8.21
C VAL A 64 6.71 -2.80 9.46
N ILE A 65 6.74 -3.87 10.21
CA ILE A 65 6.26 -3.96 11.59
C ILE A 65 7.46 -4.27 12.48
N GLY A 66 7.62 -3.51 13.56
CA GLY A 66 8.75 -3.70 14.45
C GLY A 66 8.58 -2.97 15.79
N ARG A 67 9.68 -2.90 16.53
CA ARG A 67 9.74 -2.21 17.83
C ARG A 67 10.78 -1.10 17.81
N VAL A 68 10.43 0.02 18.40
CA VAL A 68 11.37 1.12 18.62
C VAL A 68 12.55 0.61 19.45
N SER A 69 13.77 0.66 18.90
CA SER A 69 15.00 0.28 19.58
C SER A 69 15.78 1.50 20.10
N ALA A 70 15.70 2.64 19.39
CA ALA A 70 16.30 3.89 19.83
C ALA A 70 15.52 5.11 19.30
N LEU A 71 15.70 6.26 19.96
CA LEU A 71 15.07 7.54 19.63
C LEU A 71 16.14 8.62 19.61
N GLY A 72 16.18 9.40 18.53
CA GLY A 72 16.92 10.65 18.47
C GLY A 72 16.39 11.69 19.48
N ASP A 73 17.20 12.66 19.85
CA ASP A 73 16.88 13.59 20.95
C ASP A 73 15.55 14.35 20.73
N ALA A 74 15.28 14.82 19.53
CA ALA A 74 14.02 15.49 19.23
C ALA A 74 12.84 14.49 19.21
N ALA A 75 13.05 13.26 18.72
CA ALA A 75 12.03 12.21 18.65
C ALA A 75 11.53 11.76 20.04
N GLN A 76 12.37 11.84 21.09
CA GLN A 76 12.00 11.48 22.47
C GLN A 76 10.77 12.23 22.99
N SER A 77 10.60 13.50 22.59
CA SER A 77 9.47 14.33 23.01
C SER A 77 8.18 14.10 22.21
N LYS A 78 8.19 13.24 21.20
CA LYS A 78 7.09 13.06 20.22
C LYS A 78 6.11 11.92 20.57
N GLY A 79 6.21 11.37 21.78
CA GLY A 79 5.26 10.38 22.31
C GLY A 79 5.55 8.93 21.91
N LEU A 80 6.66 8.66 21.22
CA LEU A 80 7.16 7.30 21.00
C LEU A 80 8.00 6.85 22.20
N LYS A 81 8.05 5.52 22.40
CA LYS A 81 8.82 4.90 23.51
C LYS A 81 9.59 3.70 23.00
N VAL A 82 10.80 3.51 23.53
CA VAL A 82 11.59 2.27 23.31
C VAL A 82 10.76 1.06 23.70
N GLY A 83 10.80 0.00 22.88
CA GLY A 83 9.99 -1.20 23.02
C GLY A 83 8.57 -1.09 22.46
N GLN A 84 8.09 0.11 22.12
CA GLN A 84 6.77 0.31 21.52
C GLN A 84 6.69 -0.32 20.15
N ARG A 85 5.60 -1.06 19.87
CA ARG A 85 5.35 -1.64 18.56
C ARG A 85 4.82 -0.61 17.57
N VAL A 86 5.45 -0.55 16.40
CA VAL A 86 5.22 0.48 15.39
C VAL A 86 5.22 -0.12 13.99
N GLY A 87 4.75 0.67 13.03
CA GLY A 87 4.82 0.36 11.60
C GLY A 87 5.44 1.50 10.80
N ILE A 88 6.14 1.16 9.72
CA ILE A 88 6.71 2.09 8.75
C ILE A 88 6.28 1.65 7.36
N GLY A 89 5.69 2.57 6.59
CA GLY A 89 5.21 2.34 5.24
C GLY A 89 6.20 2.78 4.15
N TRP A 90 5.65 3.21 3.02
CA TRP A 90 6.44 3.62 1.86
C TRP A 90 7.40 4.79 2.13
N THR A 91 7.01 5.75 2.94
CA THR A 91 7.79 6.97 3.20
C THR A 91 8.50 6.90 4.55
N ALA A 92 9.79 7.24 4.57
CA ALA A 92 10.61 7.35 5.79
C ALA A 92 10.81 8.79 6.25
N LYS A 93 10.86 9.76 5.32
CA LYS A 93 11.18 11.16 5.64
C LYS A 93 10.39 12.14 4.78
N SER A 94 10.13 13.33 5.33
CA SER A 94 9.59 14.50 4.62
C SER A 94 9.93 15.77 5.37
N CYS A 95 9.90 16.94 4.72
CA CYS A 95 10.46 18.18 5.31
C CYS A 95 9.65 18.76 6.48
N GLN A 96 8.39 18.40 6.64
CA GLN A 96 7.45 18.82 7.71
C GLN A 96 7.09 20.31 7.77
N HIS A 97 7.63 21.17 6.89
CA HIS A 97 7.44 22.63 6.96
C HIS A 97 6.97 23.27 5.64
N CYS A 98 6.93 22.57 4.51
CA CYS A 98 6.30 23.09 3.29
C CYS A 98 4.77 23.04 3.38
N ASP A 99 4.09 23.74 2.49
CA ASP A 99 2.63 23.87 2.52
C ASP A 99 1.94 22.50 2.45
N ALA A 100 2.40 21.58 1.60
CA ALA A 100 1.87 20.23 1.53
C ALA A 100 2.02 19.48 2.87
N CYS A 101 3.19 19.57 3.52
CA CYS A 101 3.43 18.92 4.80
C CYS A 101 2.55 19.50 5.92
N ILE A 102 2.45 20.83 6.03
CA ILE A 102 1.65 21.52 7.04
C ILE A 102 0.16 21.17 6.87
N ASN A 103 -0.31 21.04 5.63
CA ASN A 103 -1.69 20.65 5.31
C ASN A 103 -2.01 19.16 5.48
N GLY A 104 -1.06 18.35 5.97
CA GLY A 104 -1.29 16.91 6.21
C GLY A 104 -1.11 16.02 4.98
N GLU A 105 -0.52 16.55 3.91
CA GLU A 105 -0.25 15.86 2.65
C GLU A 105 1.26 15.59 2.46
N GLN A 106 1.94 15.09 3.50
CA GLN A 106 3.38 14.88 3.55
C GLN A 106 3.92 13.98 2.43
N VAL A 107 3.10 13.09 1.88
CA VAL A 107 3.47 12.27 0.70
C VAL A 107 3.72 13.11 -0.55
N ASN A 108 3.15 14.32 -0.61
CA ASN A 108 3.29 15.29 -1.67
C ASN A 108 4.28 16.42 -1.26
N CYS A 109 5.22 16.12 -0.36
CA CYS A 109 6.23 17.08 0.11
C CYS A 109 6.91 17.78 -1.06
N GLU A 110 6.92 19.12 -1.07
CA GLU A 110 7.49 19.92 -2.15
C GLU A 110 9.03 19.79 -2.26
N GLN A 111 9.68 19.42 -1.17
CA GLN A 111 11.12 19.12 -1.15
C GLN A 111 11.43 17.64 -1.46
N GLY A 112 10.40 16.85 -1.84
CA GLY A 112 10.48 15.43 -2.01
C GLY A 112 10.35 14.66 -0.69
N SER A 113 9.52 13.61 -0.69
CA SER A 113 9.51 12.63 0.39
C SER A 113 10.53 11.54 0.08
N THR A 114 11.22 11.03 1.10
CA THR A 114 12.19 9.95 0.93
C THR A 114 11.49 8.60 1.10
N PRO A 115 11.42 7.76 0.07
CA PRO A 115 10.95 6.39 0.20
C PRO A 115 11.79 5.58 1.21
N THR A 116 11.14 4.71 1.96
CA THR A 116 11.81 3.83 2.94
C THR A 116 12.90 2.98 2.30
N ILE A 117 12.69 2.51 1.08
CA ILE A 117 13.69 1.72 0.33
C ILE A 117 14.95 2.54 0.01
N LEU A 118 14.80 3.82 -0.31
CA LEU A 118 15.94 4.72 -0.54
C LEU A 118 16.59 5.21 0.76
N ASN A 119 16.07 4.81 1.91
CA ASN A 119 16.61 5.10 3.24
C ASN A 119 17.01 3.81 3.99
N HIS A 120 17.46 2.79 3.28
CA HIS A 120 17.70 1.43 3.76
C HIS A 120 16.43 0.78 4.31
N GLY A 121 15.72 0.02 3.45
CA GLY A 121 14.42 -0.56 3.75
C GLY A 121 14.41 -1.66 4.80
N GLY A 122 13.24 -2.25 4.98
CA GLY A 122 12.95 -3.19 6.07
C GLY A 122 13.36 -4.65 5.82
N PHE A 123 14.04 -4.96 4.71
CA PHE A 123 14.67 -6.28 4.56
C PHE A 123 15.98 -6.32 5.33
N ALA A 124 15.92 -5.92 6.60
CA ALA A 124 17.03 -5.72 7.50
C ALA A 124 16.63 -6.04 8.96
N GLU A 125 17.64 -6.24 9.84
CA GLU A 125 17.41 -6.35 11.30
C GLU A 125 16.75 -5.10 11.85
N LYS A 126 17.18 -3.93 11.33
CA LYS A 126 16.73 -2.62 11.79
C LYS A 126 16.67 -1.65 10.61
N LEU A 127 15.82 -0.65 10.76
CA LEU A 127 15.79 0.50 9.86
C LEU A 127 15.55 1.78 10.64
N ARG A 128 15.72 2.94 9.97
CA ARG A 128 15.49 4.25 10.55
C ARG A 128 14.50 5.05 9.72
N ALA A 129 13.67 5.82 10.39
CA ALA A 129 12.76 6.76 9.76
C ALA A 129 12.54 7.96 10.70
N ASP A 130 12.12 9.10 10.16
CA ASP A 130 11.71 10.22 10.97
C ASP A 130 10.47 9.86 11.80
N TRP A 131 10.40 10.36 13.04
CA TRP A 131 9.36 9.97 14.01
C TRP A 131 7.93 10.12 13.49
N GLN A 132 7.65 11.04 12.57
CA GLN A 132 6.32 11.24 11.98
C GLN A 132 5.85 10.02 11.21
N TRP A 133 6.77 9.32 10.55
CA TRP A 133 6.51 8.15 9.71
C TRP A 133 6.58 6.83 10.47
N VAL A 134 6.96 6.88 11.74
CA VAL A 134 6.93 5.74 12.65
C VAL A 134 5.57 5.71 13.36
N ILE A 135 4.67 4.87 12.88
CA ILE A 135 3.26 4.88 13.26
C ILE A 135 3.00 3.89 14.40
N PRO A 136 2.57 4.33 15.60
CA PRO A 136 2.15 3.43 16.67
C PRO A 136 1.03 2.50 16.24
N LEU A 137 1.16 1.22 16.52
CA LEU A 137 0.14 0.22 16.19
C LEU A 137 -0.89 0.11 17.33
N PRO A 138 -2.21 0.03 17.01
CA PRO A 138 -3.24 -0.30 17.99
C PRO A 138 -3.02 -1.69 18.60
N GLU A 139 -3.25 -1.86 19.90
CA GLU A 139 -3.01 -3.10 20.64
C GLU A 139 -3.74 -4.33 20.08
N LYS A 140 -4.98 -4.12 19.57
CA LYS A 140 -5.82 -5.21 19.05
C LYS A 140 -5.54 -5.56 17.58
N LEU A 141 -4.59 -4.88 16.94
CA LEU A 141 -4.25 -5.17 15.54
C LEU A 141 -3.48 -6.49 15.46
N ASP A 142 -3.83 -7.33 14.49
CA ASP A 142 -3.00 -8.49 14.14
C ASP A 142 -1.69 -8.00 13.49
N VAL A 143 -0.66 -7.90 14.30
CA VAL A 143 0.63 -7.30 13.92
C VAL A 143 1.38 -8.13 12.88
N ALA A 144 1.23 -9.46 12.90
CA ALA A 144 1.94 -10.32 11.96
C ALA A 144 1.48 -10.09 10.51
N SER A 145 0.19 -9.79 10.31
CA SER A 145 -0.39 -9.52 8.99
C SER A 145 -0.52 -8.04 8.65
N ALA A 146 -0.18 -7.11 9.57
CA ALA A 146 -0.48 -5.69 9.41
C ALA A 146 0.43 -4.95 8.42
N GLY A 147 1.63 -5.45 8.13
CA GLY A 147 2.57 -4.80 7.21
C GLY A 147 1.93 -4.28 5.92
N PRO A 148 1.19 -5.11 5.17
CA PRO A 148 0.52 -4.69 3.95
C PRO A 148 -0.50 -3.55 4.09
N LEU A 149 -1.01 -3.27 5.29
CA LEU A 149 -1.88 -2.10 5.53
C LEU A 149 -1.11 -0.78 5.37
N LEU A 150 0.20 -0.79 5.62
CA LEU A 150 1.04 0.41 5.57
C LEU A 150 1.42 0.83 4.14
N CYS A 151 1.19 -0.04 3.15
CA CYS A 151 1.35 0.23 1.74
C CYS A 151 0.04 0.03 0.99
N GLY A 152 -0.33 -1.22 0.67
CA GLY A 152 -1.53 -1.54 -0.08
C GLY A 152 -2.81 -1.03 0.60
N GLY A 153 -2.89 -1.15 1.93
CA GLY A 153 -4.05 -0.69 2.70
C GLY A 153 -4.24 0.82 2.60
N ILE A 154 -3.20 1.60 2.86
CA ILE A 154 -3.30 3.07 2.78
C ILE A 154 -3.52 3.55 1.35
N THR A 155 -2.93 2.87 0.36
CA THR A 155 -3.09 3.18 -1.07
C THR A 155 -4.54 3.03 -1.51
N VAL A 156 -5.28 2.06 -1.01
CA VAL A 156 -6.70 1.90 -1.31
C VAL A 156 -7.62 2.69 -0.37
N PHE A 157 -7.18 3.04 0.83
CA PHE A 157 -7.97 3.82 1.79
C PHE A 157 -8.01 5.32 1.47
N LYS A 158 -6.89 5.92 1.04
CA LYS A 158 -6.81 7.34 0.68
C LYS A 158 -7.84 7.75 -0.38
N PRO A 159 -8.05 7.01 -1.49
CA PRO A 159 -9.09 7.31 -2.47
C PRO A 159 -10.50 7.38 -1.88
N LEU A 160 -10.79 6.54 -0.88
CA LEU A 160 -12.10 6.50 -0.23
C LEU A 160 -12.35 7.80 0.56
N LEU A 161 -11.31 8.30 1.24
CA LEU A 161 -11.36 9.60 1.93
C LEU A 161 -11.49 10.75 0.92
N MET A 162 -10.69 10.77 -0.15
CA MET A 162 -10.73 11.79 -1.20
C MET A 162 -12.08 11.83 -1.95
N SER A 163 -12.76 10.71 -2.02
CA SER A 163 -14.06 10.59 -2.69
C SER A 163 -15.24 10.73 -1.73
N ASN A 164 -14.99 10.96 -0.43
CA ASN A 164 -16.02 11.06 0.62
C ASN A 164 -16.95 9.84 0.65
N ILE A 165 -16.38 8.64 0.55
CA ILE A 165 -17.16 7.39 0.56
C ILE A 165 -17.83 7.20 1.92
N THR A 166 -19.11 6.88 1.88
CA THR A 166 -19.99 6.67 3.04
C THR A 166 -20.67 5.31 2.96
N ALA A 167 -21.46 4.98 3.98
CA ALA A 167 -22.25 3.74 4.04
C ALA A 167 -23.35 3.64 2.94
N THR A 168 -23.70 4.76 2.30
CA THR A 168 -24.66 4.78 1.17
C THR A 168 -24.00 4.78 -0.19
N SER A 169 -22.67 4.79 -0.25
CA SER A 169 -21.93 4.80 -1.49
C SER A 169 -21.85 3.40 -2.11
N ARG A 170 -21.85 3.35 -3.43
CA ARG A 170 -21.63 2.14 -4.22
C ARG A 170 -20.27 2.19 -4.91
N VAL A 171 -19.40 1.25 -4.58
CA VAL A 171 -18.00 1.25 -5.02
C VAL A 171 -17.69 0.00 -5.82
N GLY A 172 -17.18 0.21 -7.05
CA GLY A 172 -16.60 -0.85 -7.88
C GLY A 172 -15.10 -1.01 -7.62
N VAL A 173 -14.61 -2.23 -7.45
CA VAL A 173 -13.18 -2.52 -7.29
C VAL A 173 -12.70 -3.37 -8.45
N ILE A 174 -11.73 -2.86 -9.24
CA ILE A 174 -11.13 -3.57 -10.37
C ILE A 174 -9.80 -4.19 -9.92
N GLY A 175 -9.67 -5.52 -10.13
CA GLY A 175 -8.45 -6.26 -9.80
C GLY A 175 -8.42 -6.72 -8.34
N ILE A 176 -8.82 -7.97 -8.10
CA ILE A 176 -8.88 -8.54 -6.75
C ILE A 176 -7.59 -9.35 -6.49
N GLY A 177 -6.51 -8.60 -6.31
CA GLY A 177 -5.18 -9.06 -5.92
C GLY A 177 -4.75 -8.50 -4.56
N GLY A 178 -3.44 -8.22 -4.41
CA GLY A 178 -2.83 -7.72 -3.17
C GLY A 178 -3.41 -6.43 -2.63
N LEU A 179 -3.93 -5.52 -3.47
CA LEU A 179 -4.60 -4.28 -3.09
C LEU A 179 -6.13 -4.46 -3.01
N GLY A 180 -6.72 -5.06 -4.05
CA GLY A 180 -8.18 -5.14 -4.17
C GLY A 180 -8.85 -5.92 -3.05
N HIS A 181 -8.23 -7.00 -2.53
CA HIS A 181 -8.79 -7.73 -1.39
C HIS A 181 -8.83 -6.88 -0.11
N ILE A 182 -7.81 -6.03 0.11
CA ILE A 182 -7.80 -5.09 1.25
C ILE A 182 -8.87 -4.00 1.03
N ALA A 183 -9.01 -3.50 -0.21
CA ALA A 183 -10.05 -2.51 -0.54
C ALA A 183 -11.45 -3.01 -0.22
N ILE A 184 -11.79 -4.26 -0.58
CA ILE A 184 -13.08 -4.88 -0.27
C ILE A 184 -13.31 -4.91 1.25
N LYS A 185 -12.34 -5.40 2.02
CA LYS A 185 -12.45 -5.48 3.49
C LYS A 185 -12.63 -4.10 4.14
N ILE A 186 -11.91 -3.07 3.66
CA ILE A 186 -12.02 -1.71 4.16
C ILE A 186 -13.40 -1.12 3.82
N LEU A 187 -13.84 -1.22 2.57
CA LEU A 187 -15.14 -0.73 2.09
C LEU A 187 -16.29 -1.38 2.86
N ARG A 188 -16.24 -2.69 3.04
CA ARG A 188 -17.21 -3.42 3.87
C ARG A 188 -17.27 -2.89 5.30
N ALA A 189 -16.11 -2.65 5.92
CA ALA A 189 -16.03 -2.09 7.26
C ALA A 189 -16.53 -0.63 7.35
N MET A 190 -16.50 0.13 6.26
CA MET A 190 -17.09 1.46 6.13
C MET A 190 -18.59 1.43 5.86
N GLY A 191 -19.15 0.26 5.55
CA GLY A 191 -20.58 0.05 5.28
C GLY A 191 -21.02 0.32 3.85
N ALA A 192 -20.09 0.59 2.91
CA ALA A 192 -20.42 0.83 1.51
C ALA A 192 -20.88 -0.46 0.79
N GLU A 193 -21.68 -0.32 -0.26
CA GLU A 193 -21.98 -1.42 -1.20
C GLU A 193 -20.75 -1.67 -2.08
N VAL A 194 -20.25 -2.91 -2.08
CA VAL A 194 -18.99 -3.28 -2.74
C VAL A 194 -19.23 -4.25 -3.90
N VAL A 195 -18.87 -3.83 -5.09
CA VAL A 195 -18.93 -4.67 -6.30
C VAL A 195 -17.53 -4.95 -6.81
N ALA A 196 -17.14 -6.20 -6.89
CA ALA A 196 -15.83 -6.60 -7.37
C ALA A 196 -15.88 -6.97 -8.86
N PHE A 197 -14.96 -6.40 -9.65
CA PHE A 197 -14.74 -6.81 -11.04
C PHE A 197 -13.58 -7.81 -11.09
N SER A 198 -13.88 -9.08 -11.40
CA SER A 198 -12.91 -10.16 -11.45
C SER A 198 -12.89 -10.86 -12.80
N SER A 199 -11.70 -11.13 -13.33
CA SER A 199 -11.50 -11.94 -14.54
C SER A 199 -11.41 -13.44 -14.26
N THR A 200 -11.46 -13.86 -12.99
CA THR A 200 -11.26 -15.24 -12.53
C THR A 200 -12.52 -15.76 -11.85
N PRO A 201 -13.36 -16.54 -12.54
CA PRO A 201 -14.64 -17.02 -12.00
C PRO A 201 -14.50 -17.84 -10.71
N ASP A 202 -13.44 -18.65 -10.60
CA ASP A 202 -13.19 -19.52 -9.44
C ASP A 202 -12.96 -18.76 -8.13
N LYS A 203 -12.59 -17.47 -8.22
CA LYS A 203 -12.42 -16.60 -7.05
C LYS A 203 -13.72 -15.98 -6.54
N LYS A 204 -14.86 -16.21 -7.21
CA LYS A 204 -16.14 -15.54 -6.87
C LYS A 204 -16.52 -15.73 -5.40
N GLN A 205 -16.53 -16.97 -4.91
CA GLN A 205 -16.94 -17.24 -3.53
C GLN A 205 -15.98 -16.58 -2.53
N SER A 206 -14.67 -16.72 -2.72
CA SER A 206 -13.68 -16.11 -1.83
C SER A 206 -13.78 -14.57 -1.80
N ILE A 207 -14.15 -13.93 -2.91
CA ILE A 207 -14.37 -12.48 -3.00
C ILE A 207 -15.62 -12.08 -2.21
N LEU A 208 -16.72 -12.84 -2.31
CA LEU A 208 -17.93 -12.63 -1.52
C LEU A 208 -17.64 -12.82 -0.01
N ASP A 209 -16.88 -13.83 0.36
CA ASP A 209 -16.49 -14.11 1.75
C ASP A 209 -15.63 -12.99 2.35
N MET A 210 -14.88 -12.24 1.52
CA MET A 210 -14.14 -11.05 1.96
C MET A 210 -15.04 -9.83 2.22
N GLY A 211 -16.30 -9.89 1.79
CA GLY A 211 -17.29 -8.84 2.04
C GLY A 211 -17.72 -8.05 0.81
N ALA A 212 -17.42 -8.51 -0.41
CA ALA A 212 -18.09 -7.96 -1.58
C ALA A 212 -19.57 -8.38 -1.61
N ASP A 213 -20.44 -7.47 -2.00
CA ASP A 213 -21.88 -7.75 -2.15
C ASP A 213 -22.18 -8.43 -3.50
N GLU A 214 -21.35 -8.16 -4.52
CA GLU A 214 -21.50 -8.71 -5.87
C GLU A 214 -20.13 -8.90 -6.55
N VAL A 215 -20.04 -9.88 -7.44
CA VAL A 215 -18.87 -10.11 -8.29
C VAL A 215 -19.31 -10.16 -9.75
N ILE A 216 -18.77 -9.21 -10.54
CA ILE A 216 -19.00 -9.09 -11.97
C ILE A 216 -17.82 -9.74 -12.72
N ASN A 217 -18.14 -10.56 -13.73
CA ASN A 217 -17.11 -11.08 -14.63
C ASN A 217 -16.58 -9.94 -15.53
N SER A 218 -15.35 -9.51 -15.31
CA SER A 218 -14.74 -8.43 -16.10
C SER A 218 -14.38 -8.82 -17.55
N ARG A 219 -14.54 -10.10 -17.92
CA ARG A 219 -14.36 -10.61 -19.30
C ARG A 219 -15.67 -10.69 -20.06
N ASP A 220 -16.80 -10.39 -19.43
CA ASP A 220 -18.13 -10.40 -20.06
C ASP A 220 -18.55 -8.96 -20.40
N PRO A 221 -18.55 -8.57 -21.69
CA PRO A 221 -18.90 -7.21 -22.10
C PRO A 221 -20.35 -6.83 -21.76
N GLU A 222 -21.30 -7.79 -21.81
CA GLU A 222 -22.69 -7.50 -21.49
C GLU A 222 -22.89 -7.33 -19.98
N ALA A 223 -22.17 -8.09 -19.16
CA ALA A 223 -22.17 -7.90 -17.70
C ALA A 223 -21.59 -6.52 -17.32
N LEU A 224 -20.53 -6.06 -18.01
CA LEU A 224 -19.96 -4.72 -17.80
C LEU A 224 -20.94 -3.61 -18.25
N LYS A 225 -21.53 -3.75 -19.43
CA LYS A 225 -22.49 -2.81 -19.98
C LYS A 225 -23.74 -2.65 -19.10
N ALA A 226 -24.19 -3.72 -18.47
CA ALA A 226 -25.31 -3.71 -17.54
C ALA A 226 -25.05 -2.85 -16.29
N GLN A 227 -23.81 -2.45 -16.03
CA GLN A 227 -23.42 -1.61 -14.88
C GLN A 227 -23.51 -0.10 -15.17
N ALA A 228 -23.95 0.32 -16.33
CA ALA A 228 -23.99 1.73 -16.72
C ALA A 228 -24.65 2.63 -15.65
N GLY A 229 -24.00 3.73 -15.27
CA GLY A 229 -24.51 4.74 -14.35
C GLY A 229 -24.63 4.31 -12.88
N ARG A 230 -23.93 3.26 -12.46
CA ARG A 230 -24.16 2.61 -11.15
C ARG A 230 -23.26 3.09 -10.01
N PHE A 231 -22.00 3.47 -10.26
CA PHE A 231 -21.00 3.61 -9.21
C PHE A 231 -20.64 5.06 -8.87
N ASP A 232 -20.58 5.38 -7.57
CA ASP A 232 -20.04 6.65 -7.05
C ASP A 232 -18.52 6.70 -7.18
N LEU A 233 -17.86 5.53 -7.02
CA LEU A 233 -16.44 5.35 -7.20
C LEU A 233 -16.15 4.02 -7.90
N ILE A 234 -15.25 4.03 -8.87
CA ILE A 234 -14.58 2.82 -9.36
C ILE A 234 -13.09 2.95 -9.02
N LEU A 235 -12.61 2.05 -8.18
CA LEU A 235 -11.21 1.96 -7.75
C LEU A 235 -10.47 0.91 -8.56
N SER A 236 -9.53 1.34 -9.39
CA SER A 236 -8.67 0.44 -10.17
C SER A 236 -7.37 0.15 -9.44
N THR A 237 -7.10 -1.12 -9.16
CA THR A 237 -5.89 -1.60 -8.50
C THR A 237 -4.97 -2.42 -9.44
N VAL A 238 -5.30 -2.48 -10.73
CA VAL A 238 -4.51 -3.22 -11.72
C VAL A 238 -3.39 -2.38 -12.30
N ALA A 239 -2.28 -3.02 -12.64
CA ALA A 239 -1.15 -2.40 -13.35
C ALA A 239 -1.14 -2.74 -14.86
N VAL A 240 -2.21 -3.35 -15.38
CA VAL A 240 -2.36 -3.74 -16.77
C VAL A 240 -3.37 -2.86 -17.50
N ASP A 241 -3.15 -2.69 -18.80
CA ASP A 241 -4.08 -1.96 -19.65
C ASP A 241 -5.36 -2.79 -19.89
N LEU A 242 -6.52 -2.12 -19.82
CA LEU A 242 -7.84 -2.70 -20.04
C LEU A 242 -8.62 -1.84 -21.04
N ASP A 243 -9.74 -2.35 -21.56
CA ASP A 243 -10.76 -1.48 -22.15
C ASP A 243 -11.47 -0.71 -21.02
N TRP A 244 -11.11 0.56 -20.85
CA TRP A 244 -11.59 1.41 -19.76
C TRP A 244 -12.99 1.98 -20.02
N LYS A 245 -13.43 2.02 -21.29
CA LYS A 245 -14.68 2.66 -21.68
C LYS A 245 -15.92 2.12 -20.96
N PRO A 246 -16.11 0.81 -20.77
CA PRO A 246 -17.24 0.28 -19.99
C PRO A 246 -17.23 0.73 -18.53
N TYR A 247 -16.05 0.88 -17.91
CA TYR A 247 -15.94 1.34 -16.53
C TYR A 247 -16.26 2.83 -16.38
N PHE A 248 -15.87 3.67 -17.33
CA PHE A 248 -16.30 5.08 -17.35
C PHE A 248 -17.82 5.22 -17.58
N ALA A 249 -18.42 4.36 -18.42
CA ALA A 249 -19.86 4.31 -18.58
C ALA A 249 -20.58 3.85 -17.31
N ALA A 250 -19.96 3.00 -16.50
CA ALA A 250 -20.51 2.49 -15.25
C ALA A 250 -20.55 3.54 -14.11
N LEU A 251 -19.85 4.67 -14.24
CA LEU A 251 -19.89 5.75 -13.23
C LEU A 251 -21.26 6.43 -13.21
N ALA A 252 -21.83 6.60 -12.04
CA ALA A 252 -22.98 7.43 -11.76
C ALA A 252 -22.70 8.93 -12.06
N PRO A 253 -23.69 9.81 -12.11
CA PRO A 253 -23.45 11.25 -12.11
C PRO A 253 -22.58 11.66 -10.92
N LYS A 254 -21.54 12.50 -11.19
CA LYS A 254 -20.47 12.89 -10.25
C LYS A 254 -19.57 11.75 -9.76
N GLY A 255 -19.73 10.56 -10.35
CA GLY A 255 -18.90 9.40 -10.05
C GLY A 255 -17.44 9.62 -10.46
N LYS A 256 -16.52 8.97 -9.73
CA LYS A 256 -15.09 9.08 -9.96
C LYS A 256 -14.49 7.73 -10.34
N PHE A 257 -13.64 7.74 -11.35
CA PHE A 257 -12.70 6.65 -11.61
C PHE A 257 -11.38 7.01 -10.94
N HIS A 258 -10.89 6.16 -10.02
CA HIS A 258 -9.65 6.38 -9.33
C HIS A 258 -8.66 5.24 -9.58
N THR A 259 -7.47 5.58 -10.06
CA THR A 259 -6.39 4.60 -10.25
C THR A 259 -5.35 4.68 -9.15
N VAL A 260 -4.94 3.50 -8.66
CA VAL A 260 -3.79 3.31 -7.76
C VAL A 260 -2.82 2.28 -8.32
N GLY A 261 -3.19 1.59 -9.40
CA GLY A 261 -2.30 0.70 -10.14
C GLY A 261 -1.47 1.47 -11.15
N ALA A 262 -0.19 1.12 -11.29
CA ALA A 262 0.74 1.79 -12.20
C ALA A 262 0.56 1.29 -13.65
N VAL A 263 -0.53 1.69 -14.31
CA VAL A 263 -0.75 1.40 -15.73
C VAL A 263 0.16 2.29 -16.56
N MET A 264 1.04 1.69 -17.37
CA MET A 264 2.02 2.43 -18.17
C MET A 264 1.44 3.06 -19.44
N LYS A 265 0.30 2.56 -19.92
CA LYS A 265 -0.37 3.13 -21.09
C LYS A 265 -1.35 4.25 -20.68
N PRO A 266 -1.48 5.31 -21.49
CA PRO A 266 -2.46 6.37 -21.26
C PRO A 266 -3.90 5.84 -21.23
N PHE A 267 -4.71 6.33 -20.31
CA PHE A 267 -6.17 6.10 -20.33
C PHE A 267 -6.78 6.78 -21.54
N GLN A 268 -7.52 6.01 -22.36
CA GLN A 268 -8.29 6.57 -23.47
C GLN A 268 -9.69 6.90 -22.97
N VAL A 269 -9.97 8.20 -22.83
CA VAL A 269 -11.26 8.73 -22.41
C VAL A 269 -11.68 9.90 -23.32
N GLY A 270 -12.91 9.88 -23.78
CA GLY A 270 -13.50 10.99 -24.54
C GLY A 270 -13.96 12.13 -23.61
N ALA A 271 -13.90 13.37 -24.08
CA ALA A 271 -14.38 14.51 -23.30
C ALA A 271 -15.85 14.34 -22.86
N PHE A 272 -16.71 13.81 -23.74
CA PHE A 272 -18.12 13.58 -23.42
C PHE A 272 -18.34 12.48 -22.36
N ASP A 273 -17.41 11.52 -22.21
CA ASP A 273 -17.48 10.51 -21.15
C ASP A 273 -17.39 11.15 -19.76
N LEU A 274 -16.77 12.33 -19.65
CA LEU A 274 -16.64 13.10 -18.42
C LEU A 274 -17.71 14.20 -18.29
N ILE A 275 -17.93 14.99 -19.35
CA ILE A 275 -18.88 16.10 -19.36
C ILE A 275 -20.29 15.60 -19.02
N MET A 276 -20.70 14.47 -19.64
CA MET A 276 -22.03 13.90 -19.40
C MET A 276 -22.06 13.23 -18.02
N GLY A 277 -22.56 13.99 -17.02
CA GLY A 277 -22.72 13.54 -15.64
C GLY A 277 -21.63 14.02 -14.69
N ASP A 278 -20.82 15.05 -15.07
CA ASP A 278 -19.82 15.68 -14.19
C ASP A 278 -18.84 14.66 -13.58
N LYS A 279 -18.40 13.70 -14.37
CA LYS A 279 -17.54 12.59 -13.92
C LYS A 279 -16.08 13.02 -13.88
N ALA A 280 -15.27 12.33 -13.08
CA ALA A 280 -13.83 12.62 -12.93
C ALA A 280 -12.96 11.36 -13.03
N ILE A 281 -11.73 11.56 -13.53
CA ILE A 281 -10.64 10.60 -13.40
C ILE A 281 -9.63 11.19 -12.42
N THR A 282 -9.21 10.39 -11.47
CA THR A 282 -8.29 10.79 -10.39
C THR A 282 -7.26 9.69 -10.13
N GLY A 283 -6.20 10.04 -9.41
CA GLY A 283 -5.18 9.10 -8.97
C GLY A 283 -4.55 9.58 -7.67
N SER A 284 -3.96 8.70 -6.91
CA SER A 284 -3.17 9.04 -5.73
C SER A 284 -2.06 8.03 -5.47
N SER A 285 -1.03 8.49 -4.80
CA SER A 285 -0.01 7.63 -4.19
C SER A 285 -0.47 7.13 -2.81
N THR A 286 0.45 6.72 -1.96
CA THR A 286 0.21 6.34 -0.56
C THR A 286 -0.37 7.50 0.27
N GLY A 287 -0.65 7.27 1.55
CA GLY A 287 -1.23 8.29 2.42
C GLY A 287 -0.26 8.89 3.43
N SER A 288 -0.68 9.99 4.04
CA SER A 288 0.04 10.70 5.09
C SER A 288 0.05 9.92 6.43
N PRO A 289 0.92 10.30 7.40
CA PRO A 289 0.91 9.72 8.74
C PRO A 289 -0.45 9.77 9.43
N GLY A 290 -1.20 10.85 9.25
CA GLY A 290 -2.55 11.00 9.80
C GLY A 290 -3.55 10.01 9.20
N GLN A 291 -3.49 9.82 7.89
CA GLN A 291 -4.34 8.86 7.18
C GLN A 291 -3.97 7.42 7.54
N LEU A 292 -2.68 7.09 7.68
CA LEU A 292 -2.19 5.80 8.18
C LEU A 292 -2.75 5.49 9.58
N ARG A 293 -2.65 6.43 10.53
CA ARG A 293 -3.21 6.27 11.88
C ARG A 293 -4.72 6.02 11.84
N SER A 294 -5.45 6.70 10.96
CA SER A 294 -6.89 6.53 10.77
C SER A 294 -7.23 5.14 10.23
N LEU A 295 -6.50 4.68 9.22
CA LEU A 295 -6.65 3.33 8.67
C LEU A 295 -6.39 2.26 9.73
N LEU A 296 -5.27 2.34 10.47
CA LEU A 296 -4.92 1.34 11.48
C LEU A 296 -5.94 1.29 12.63
N LYS A 297 -6.50 2.45 13.04
CA LYS A 297 -7.63 2.50 13.99
C LYS A 297 -8.86 1.80 13.45
N LEU A 298 -9.21 2.03 12.17
CA LEU A 298 -10.33 1.34 11.52
C LEU A 298 -10.06 -0.17 11.46
N ALA A 299 -8.87 -0.56 11.00
CA ALA A 299 -8.48 -1.96 10.88
C ALA A 299 -8.54 -2.71 12.22
N SER A 300 -8.03 -2.09 13.28
CA SER A 300 -8.09 -2.64 14.63
C SER A 300 -9.52 -2.78 15.17
N ARG A 301 -10.38 -1.77 14.92
CA ARG A 301 -11.77 -1.78 15.39
C ARG A 301 -12.64 -2.79 14.65
N ALA A 302 -12.41 -2.93 13.34
CA ALA A 302 -13.22 -3.77 12.46
C ALA A 302 -12.57 -5.13 12.15
N ASN A 303 -11.48 -5.48 12.84
CA ASN A 303 -10.71 -6.71 12.61
C ASN A 303 -10.31 -6.92 11.15
N ILE A 304 -9.88 -5.85 10.47
CA ILE A 304 -9.40 -5.94 9.10
C ILE A 304 -7.97 -6.46 9.12
N ALA A 305 -7.79 -7.69 8.65
CA ALA A 305 -6.48 -8.32 8.46
C ALA A 305 -6.28 -8.64 6.97
N PRO A 306 -5.16 -8.24 6.35
CA PRO A 306 -4.78 -8.73 5.04
C PRO A 306 -4.62 -10.26 5.05
N THR A 307 -4.94 -10.90 3.94
CA THR A 307 -4.65 -12.33 3.76
C THR A 307 -3.19 -12.47 3.35
N VAL A 308 -2.40 -13.18 4.15
CA VAL A 308 -0.94 -13.26 4.00
C VAL A 308 -0.42 -14.69 4.03
N GLU A 309 0.69 -14.92 3.34
CA GLU A 309 1.56 -16.10 3.45
C GLU A 309 2.87 -15.67 4.12
N PHE A 310 3.39 -16.48 5.03
CA PHE A 310 4.61 -16.16 5.77
C PHE A 310 5.81 -16.91 5.23
N PHE A 311 6.94 -16.19 5.12
CA PHE A 311 8.26 -16.76 4.85
C PHE A 311 9.23 -16.26 5.91
N PRO A 312 10.26 -17.04 6.32
CA PRO A 312 11.37 -16.49 7.08
C PRO A 312 12.18 -15.52 6.19
N MET A 313 12.75 -14.47 6.78
CA MET A 313 13.51 -13.48 5.99
C MET A 313 14.78 -14.09 5.37
N SER A 314 15.34 -15.12 6.01
CA SER A 314 16.43 -15.92 5.43
C SER A 314 16.08 -16.61 4.10
N LYS A 315 14.77 -16.70 3.75
CA LYS A 315 14.26 -17.22 2.48
C LYS A 315 13.68 -16.13 1.57
N ILE A 316 14.20 -14.92 1.69
CA ILE A 316 13.67 -13.74 0.99
C ILE A 316 13.64 -13.93 -0.52
N ASN A 317 14.66 -14.52 -1.14
CA ASN A 317 14.67 -14.74 -2.59
C ASN A 317 13.56 -15.70 -3.03
N GLU A 318 13.28 -16.78 -2.26
CA GLU A 318 12.15 -17.68 -2.52
C GLU A 318 10.82 -16.91 -2.46
N ALA A 319 10.67 -16.00 -1.49
CA ALA A 319 9.48 -15.17 -1.32
C ALA A 319 9.31 -14.16 -2.48
N LEU A 320 10.39 -13.51 -2.92
CA LEU A 320 10.37 -12.60 -4.07
C LEU A 320 9.99 -13.34 -5.37
N ASP A 321 10.57 -14.51 -5.62
CA ASP A 321 10.26 -15.34 -6.78
C ASP A 321 8.80 -15.83 -6.75
N HIS A 322 8.26 -16.15 -5.57
CA HIS A 322 6.87 -16.51 -5.37
C HIS A 322 5.92 -15.37 -5.76
N VAL A 323 6.27 -14.13 -5.37
CA VAL A 323 5.50 -12.92 -5.75
C VAL A 323 5.64 -12.63 -7.25
N ARG A 324 6.86 -12.70 -7.83
CA ARG A 324 7.10 -12.51 -9.28
C ARG A 324 6.31 -13.48 -10.13
N ALA A 325 6.21 -14.73 -9.70
CA ALA A 325 5.45 -15.77 -10.38
C ALA A 325 3.92 -15.62 -10.25
N GLY A 326 3.43 -14.61 -9.52
CA GLY A 326 1.99 -14.39 -9.28
C GLY A 326 1.32 -15.50 -8.48
N LYS A 327 2.10 -16.29 -7.71
CA LYS A 327 1.61 -17.44 -6.94
C LYS A 327 1.11 -17.05 -5.54
N ALA A 328 1.47 -15.86 -5.07
CA ALA A 328 1.09 -15.38 -3.74
C ALA A 328 -0.44 -15.36 -3.58
N ASN A 329 -0.93 -15.94 -2.51
CA ASN A 329 -2.34 -15.83 -2.10
C ASN A 329 -2.56 -14.47 -1.44
N PHE A 330 -2.70 -13.45 -2.27
CA PHE A 330 -2.80 -12.01 -2.03
C PHE A 330 -1.50 -11.36 -1.58
N ARG A 331 -0.95 -11.66 -0.39
CA ARG A 331 0.23 -10.96 0.14
C ARG A 331 1.24 -11.92 0.76
N VAL A 332 2.51 -11.54 0.71
CA VAL A 332 3.60 -12.22 1.38
C VAL A 332 4.14 -11.34 2.50
N VAL A 333 4.46 -11.95 3.64
CA VAL A 333 5.11 -11.28 4.79
C VAL A 333 6.33 -12.08 5.21
N LEU A 334 7.46 -11.41 5.31
CA LEU A 334 8.70 -11.95 5.83
C LEU A 334 8.72 -11.79 7.36
N LYS A 335 9.07 -12.85 8.07
CA LYS A 335 9.36 -12.82 9.50
C LYS A 335 10.87 -12.70 9.68
N ALA A 336 11.31 -11.70 10.45
CA ALA A 336 12.73 -11.53 10.76
C ALA A 336 13.29 -12.75 11.53
N ASP A 337 14.43 -13.26 11.08
CA ASP A 337 15.16 -14.42 11.63
C ASP A 337 16.68 -14.28 11.46
N PHE A 338 17.22 -13.06 11.66
CA PHE A 338 18.64 -12.74 11.58
C PHE A 338 19.48 -13.36 12.70
#